data_cc9899273bd126f9bbfe57bb86e43dbb
#
_entry.id   cc9899273bd126f9bbfe57bb86e43dbb
#
_cell.length_a   1.000
_cell.length_b   1.000
_cell.length_c   1.000
_cell.angle_alpha   90.00
_cell.angle_beta   90.00
_cell.angle_gamma   90.00
#
_symmetry.space_group_name_H-M   'P 1'
#
loop_
_entity.id
_entity.type
_entity.pdbx_description
1 polymer ?
#
loop_
_entity_poly.entity_id
_entity_poly.type
_entity_poly.pdbx_seq_one_letter_code
_entity_poly.pdbx_strand_id
1 'polypeptide(L)'
;PYKGLNHLKQCDDGVNYVGATNRNNGVLAYVEANKKAIYKGNAIAFIRNGEGSMGYSVYKAEDFVATQDISVGYNENLNRYIGLFIVAVADKVRGKYNFGYKRNQKRLNKETLQLPINSDGLPDWQFMENFIKQKEQKQIADLKNYYADKAVELMISTGSLKNTEWREFSFSDIFIEVKRGKRLTKGNQQSGETPYVSSTAA
;
A
#
# COMPACT_ATOMS: atom_id res chain seq x y z
N PRO A 1 -13.10 9.68 -19.19
CA PRO A 1 -11.84 9.41 -18.51
C PRO A 1 -11.13 10.72 -18.25
N TYR A 2 -10.64 10.93 -17.03
CA TYR A 2 -9.85 12.10 -16.71
C TYR A 2 -8.52 12.06 -17.47
N LYS A 3 -8.24 13.17 -18.14
CA LYS A 3 -6.93 13.41 -18.73
C LYS A 3 -5.95 13.61 -17.57
N GLY A 4 -5.08 12.72 -17.28
CA GLY A 4 -3.97 12.78 -16.34
C GLY A 4 -3.99 13.82 -15.19
N LEU A 5 -3.17 13.65 -14.19
CA LEU A 5 -3.13 14.50 -12.98
C LEU A 5 -2.93 16.01 -13.29
N ASN A 6 -2.19 16.32 -14.37
CA ASN A 6 -1.90 17.70 -14.79
C ASN A 6 -3.13 18.53 -15.18
N HIS A 7 -4.28 17.89 -15.36
CA HIS A 7 -5.55 18.54 -15.71
C HIS A 7 -6.55 18.57 -14.56
N LEU A 8 -6.14 18.16 -13.37
CA LEU A 8 -6.95 18.13 -12.16
C LEU A 8 -6.38 19.12 -11.15
N LYS A 9 -7.26 19.83 -10.47
CA LYS A 9 -6.87 20.69 -9.35
C LYS A 9 -6.60 19.82 -8.14
N GLN A 10 -5.36 19.84 -7.65
CA GLN A 10 -4.98 19.16 -6.42
C GLN A 10 -5.43 20.00 -5.22
N CYS A 11 -5.83 19.32 -4.14
CA CYS A 11 -6.27 19.94 -2.89
C CYS A 11 -6.11 18.93 -1.74
N ASP A 12 -5.92 19.42 -0.51
CA ASP A 12 -5.65 18.55 0.64
C ASP A 12 -6.86 17.75 1.09
N ASP A 13 -8.07 18.30 0.93
CA ASP A 13 -9.36 17.67 1.31
C ASP A 13 -10.11 17.05 0.13
N GLY A 14 -9.38 16.69 -0.93
CA GLY A 14 -9.96 16.16 -2.15
C GLY A 14 -10.27 14.67 -2.11
N VAL A 15 -10.76 14.17 -3.26
CA VAL A 15 -10.98 12.76 -3.49
C VAL A 15 -9.66 12.08 -3.89
N ASN A 16 -9.42 10.87 -3.42
CA ASN A 16 -8.26 10.07 -3.80
C ASN A 16 -8.14 9.93 -5.33
N TYR A 17 -7.02 10.34 -5.91
CA TYR A 17 -6.68 10.09 -7.30
C TYR A 17 -5.79 8.85 -7.42
N VAL A 18 -6.39 7.76 -7.88
CA VAL A 18 -5.74 6.44 -7.96
C VAL A 18 -5.13 6.24 -9.35
N GLY A 19 -3.86 5.89 -9.39
CA GLY A 19 -3.12 5.70 -10.63
C GLY A 19 -2.21 4.48 -10.64
N ALA A 20 -1.39 4.39 -11.66
CA ALA A 20 -0.51 3.25 -11.91
C ALA A 20 0.72 3.24 -10.99
N THR A 21 0.49 3.08 -9.70
CA THR A 21 1.53 2.93 -8.67
C THR A 21 1.16 1.83 -7.69
N ASN A 22 2.17 1.12 -7.19
CA ASN A 22 2.05 0.13 -6.12
C ASN A 22 2.35 0.73 -4.73
N ARG A 23 2.55 2.05 -4.65
CA ARG A 23 2.81 2.78 -3.40
C ARG A 23 1.56 3.49 -2.91
N ASN A 24 1.52 3.86 -1.62
CA ASN A 24 0.45 4.64 -1.00
C ASN A 24 -0.96 4.13 -1.32
N ASN A 25 -1.16 2.81 -1.36
CA ASN A 25 -2.44 2.19 -1.74
C ASN A 25 -2.99 2.71 -3.09
N GLY A 26 -2.09 2.95 -4.06
CA GLY A 26 -2.43 3.46 -5.39
C GLY A 26 -2.73 4.96 -5.47
N VAL A 27 -2.67 5.70 -4.37
CA VAL A 27 -2.99 7.14 -4.32
C VAL A 27 -1.79 7.95 -4.78
N LEU A 28 -1.99 8.74 -5.83
CA LEU A 28 -0.99 9.68 -6.37
C LEU A 28 -1.16 11.09 -5.82
N ALA A 29 -2.40 11.51 -5.57
CA ALA A 29 -2.75 12.84 -5.07
C ALA A 29 -4.18 12.85 -4.55
N TYR A 30 -4.58 13.96 -3.94
CA TYR A 30 -5.96 14.31 -3.65
C TYR A 30 -6.39 15.40 -4.64
N VAL A 31 -7.60 15.29 -5.19
CA VAL A 31 -8.06 16.18 -6.26
C VAL A 31 -9.50 16.61 -6.08
N GLU A 32 -9.84 17.81 -6.55
CA GLU A 32 -11.22 18.18 -6.80
C GLU A 32 -11.78 17.35 -7.97
N ALA A 33 -12.88 16.65 -7.75
CA ALA A 33 -13.43 15.76 -8.77
C ALA A 33 -14.90 16.04 -9.08
N ASN A 34 -15.26 15.93 -10.35
CA ASN A 34 -16.64 15.93 -10.75
C ASN A 34 -17.32 14.62 -10.30
N LYS A 35 -18.51 14.71 -9.71
CA LYS A 35 -19.28 13.56 -9.19
C LYS A 35 -19.42 12.41 -10.21
N LYS A 36 -19.49 12.70 -11.51
CA LYS A 36 -19.62 11.68 -12.59
C LYS A 36 -18.35 10.85 -12.79
N ALA A 37 -17.22 11.28 -12.27
CA ALA A 37 -15.94 10.58 -12.43
C ALA A 37 -15.50 9.83 -11.18
N ILE A 38 -16.28 9.94 -10.12
CA ILE A 38 -15.99 9.28 -8.84
C ILE A 38 -16.49 7.85 -8.90
N TYR A 39 -15.58 6.92 -8.68
CA TYR A 39 -15.89 5.52 -8.40
C TYR A 39 -16.23 5.38 -6.91
N LYS A 40 -17.25 4.58 -6.62
CA LYS A 40 -17.60 4.28 -5.24
C LYS A 40 -16.53 3.45 -4.56
N GLY A 41 -16.31 3.72 -3.29
CA GLY A 41 -15.49 2.90 -2.42
C GLY A 41 -16.01 1.47 -2.27
N ASN A 42 -15.41 0.71 -1.38
CA ASN A 42 -15.62 -0.74 -1.25
C ASN A 42 -15.40 -1.46 -2.57
N ALA A 43 -14.25 -1.22 -3.20
CA ALA A 43 -13.90 -1.70 -4.51
C ALA A 43 -12.45 -2.18 -4.59
N ILE A 44 -12.12 -2.99 -5.59
CA ILE A 44 -10.74 -3.34 -5.91
C ILE A 44 -10.33 -2.62 -7.19
N ALA A 45 -9.25 -1.85 -7.10
CA ALA A 45 -8.62 -1.21 -8.24
C ALA A 45 -7.49 -2.09 -8.77
N PHE A 46 -7.61 -2.52 -10.02
CA PHE A 46 -6.64 -3.36 -10.71
C PHE A 46 -5.74 -2.50 -11.60
N ILE A 47 -4.44 -2.50 -11.34
CA ILE A 47 -3.45 -1.74 -12.11
C ILE A 47 -3.15 -2.51 -13.39
N ARG A 48 -3.55 -1.93 -14.55
CA ARG A 48 -3.45 -2.55 -15.87
C ARG A 48 -2.16 -2.22 -16.61
N ASN A 49 -1.56 -1.08 -16.27
CA ASN A 49 -0.36 -0.56 -16.92
C ASN A 49 0.48 0.19 -15.90
N GLY A 50 1.73 0.50 -16.22
CA GLY A 50 2.66 1.19 -15.33
C GLY A 50 3.90 0.34 -15.05
N GLU A 51 5.08 0.93 -15.24
CA GLU A 51 6.36 0.26 -14.98
C GLU A 51 6.48 -0.06 -13.49
N GLY A 52 6.80 -1.31 -13.17
CA GLY A 52 6.96 -1.80 -11.80
C GLY A 52 5.66 -1.92 -10.97
N SER A 53 4.52 -1.41 -11.50
CA SER A 53 3.23 -1.46 -10.79
C SER A 53 2.17 -2.30 -11.49
N MET A 54 2.41 -2.67 -12.74
CA MET A 54 1.49 -3.48 -13.53
C MET A 54 1.20 -4.83 -12.86
N GLY A 55 -0.06 -5.21 -12.82
CA GLY A 55 -0.51 -6.46 -12.22
C GLY A 55 -0.85 -6.36 -10.73
N TYR A 56 -0.46 -5.28 -10.04
CA TYR A 56 -0.91 -5.04 -8.66
C TYR A 56 -2.40 -4.76 -8.59
N SER A 57 -2.95 -5.00 -7.42
CA SER A 57 -4.33 -4.69 -7.08
C SER A 57 -4.37 -4.00 -5.73
N VAL A 58 -5.29 -3.08 -5.51
CA VAL A 58 -5.45 -2.38 -4.24
C VAL A 58 -6.92 -2.31 -3.84
N TYR A 59 -7.22 -2.54 -2.58
CA TYR A 59 -8.56 -2.34 -2.04
C TYR A 59 -8.76 -0.87 -1.68
N LYS A 60 -9.87 -0.31 -2.13
CA LYS A 60 -10.27 1.07 -1.86
C LYS A 60 -11.53 1.09 -1.01
N ALA A 61 -11.40 1.53 0.23
CA ALA A 61 -12.53 1.68 1.15
C ALA A 61 -13.36 2.91 0.80
N GLU A 62 -12.69 4.03 0.46
CA GLU A 62 -13.29 5.32 0.18
C GLU A 62 -13.57 5.52 -1.32
N ASP A 63 -14.45 6.46 -1.63
CA ASP A 63 -14.67 6.94 -2.99
C ASP A 63 -13.38 7.49 -3.60
N PHE A 64 -13.17 7.28 -4.88
CA PHE A 64 -11.93 7.67 -5.56
C PHE A 64 -12.14 7.98 -7.04
N VAL A 65 -11.20 8.68 -7.63
CA VAL A 65 -11.07 8.88 -9.07
C VAL A 65 -9.92 8.01 -9.58
N ALA A 66 -10.07 7.41 -10.74
CA ALA A 66 -9.05 6.52 -11.30
C ALA A 66 -8.55 7.00 -12.66
N THR A 67 -7.25 6.75 -12.93
CA THR A 67 -6.68 6.94 -14.27
C THR A 67 -7.20 5.87 -15.23
N GLN A 68 -6.98 6.09 -16.54
CA GLN A 68 -7.30 5.10 -17.56
C GLN A 68 -6.54 3.77 -17.42
N ASP A 69 -5.48 3.74 -16.63
CA ASP A 69 -4.65 2.55 -16.40
C ASP A 69 -5.19 1.66 -15.27
N ILE A 70 -6.31 2.02 -14.69
CA ILE A 70 -6.99 1.29 -13.63
C ILE A 70 -8.30 0.68 -14.17
N SER A 71 -8.58 -0.56 -13.78
CA SER A 71 -9.92 -1.15 -13.83
C SER A 71 -10.46 -1.32 -12.42
N VAL A 72 -11.76 -1.09 -12.24
CA VAL A 72 -12.41 -1.19 -10.93
C VAL A 72 -13.35 -2.37 -10.92
N GLY A 73 -13.25 -3.20 -9.88
CA GLY A 73 -14.12 -4.35 -9.64
C GLY A 73 -14.94 -4.18 -8.36
N TYR A 74 -16.21 -4.54 -8.44
CA TYR A 74 -17.17 -4.56 -7.34
C TYR A 74 -17.72 -5.95 -7.13
N ASN A 75 -18.08 -6.25 -5.91
CA ASN A 75 -18.81 -7.46 -5.56
C ASN A 75 -19.68 -7.19 -4.31
N GLU A 76 -20.88 -7.76 -4.25
CA GLU A 76 -21.82 -7.56 -3.14
C GLU A 76 -21.30 -8.08 -1.79
N ASN A 77 -20.49 -9.15 -1.83
CA ASN A 77 -19.87 -9.71 -0.64
C ASN A 77 -18.57 -8.97 -0.23
N LEU A 78 -18.17 -7.95 -0.98
CA LEU A 78 -16.91 -7.26 -0.72
C LEU A 78 -17.03 -6.41 0.54
N ASN A 79 -16.05 -6.55 1.42
CA ASN A 79 -15.77 -5.66 2.52
C ASN A 79 -14.24 -5.50 2.66
N ARG A 80 -13.79 -4.72 3.63
CA ARG A 80 -12.36 -4.46 3.83
C ARG A 80 -11.54 -5.75 3.93
N TYR A 81 -12.00 -6.71 4.69
CA TYR A 81 -11.25 -7.96 4.96
C TYR A 81 -11.21 -8.86 3.73
N ILE A 82 -12.36 -9.08 3.09
CA ILE A 82 -12.47 -9.86 1.85
C ILE A 82 -11.66 -9.18 0.75
N GLY A 83 -11.73 -7.86 0.64
CA GLY A 83 -10.95 -7.09 -0.32
C GLY A 83 -9.44 -7.27 -0.15
N LEU A 84 -8.93 -7.21 1.07
CA LEU A 84 -7.52 -7.46 1.38
C LEU A 84 -7.10 -8.90 1.06
N PHE A 85 -7.96 -9.89 1.34
CA PHE A 85 -7.71 -11.28 0.97
C PHE A 85 -7.57 -11.43 -0.55
N ILE A 86 -8.55 -10.93 -1.31
CA ILE A 86 -8.56 -11.01 -2.79
C ILE A 86 -7.34 -10.29 -3.38
N VAL A 87 -6.98 -9.11 -2.88
CA VAL A 87 -5.79 -8.37 -3.32
C VAL A 87 -4.53 -9.20 -3.11
N ALA A 88 -4.36 -9.82 -1.95
CA ALA A 88 -3.20 -10.66 -1.65
C ALA A 88 -3.10 -11.89 -2.57
N VAL A 89 -4.24 -12.49 -2.94
CA VAL A 89 -4.29 -13.61 -3.91
C VAL A 89 -4.01 -13.11 -5.33
N ALA A 90 -4.59 -11.97 -5.73
CA ALA A 90 -4.37 -11.38 -7.05
C ALA A 90 -2.90 -10.98 -7.25
N ASP A 91 -2.20 -10.58 -6.21
CA ASP A 91 -0.77 -10.25 -6.28
C ASP A 91 0.12 -11.46 -6.59
N LYS A 92 -0.31 -12.68 -6.27
CA LYS A 92 0.45 -13.89 -6.64
C LYS A 92 0.50 -14.14 -8.14
N VAL A 93 -0.51 -13.71 -8.89
CA VAL A 93 -0.56 -13.91 -10.35
C VAL A 93 0.00 -12.72 -11.14
N ARG A 94 0.39 -11.63 -10.46
CA ARG A 94 0.91 -10.41 -11.11
C ARG A 94 2.18 -10.63 -11.91
N GLY A 95 3.03 -11.58 -11.52
CA GLY A 95 4.33 -11.84 -12.14
C GLY A 95 4.28 -12.22 -13.62
N LYS A 96 3.09 -12.61 -14.14
CA LYS A 96 2.87 -12.84 -15.56
C LYS A 96 2.78 -11.56 -16.39
N TYR A 97 2.54 -10.41 -15.75
CA TYR A 97 2.38 -9.13 -16.44
C TYR A 97 3.70 -8.38 -16.55
N ASN A 98 4.01 -7.91 -17.75
CA ASN A 98 5.22 -7.16 -18.06
C ASN A 98 4.97 -6.23 -19.25
N PHE A 99 6.00 -5.52 -19.70
CA PHE A 99 5.88 -4.56 -20.79
C PHE A 99 5.32 -5.18 -22.09
N GLY A 100 5.66 -6.42 -22.41
CA GLY A 100 5.13 -7.17 -23.56
C GLY A 100 3.78 -7.84 -23.32
N TYR A 101 3.36 -7.95 -22.06
CA TYR A 101 2.12 -8.66 -21.68
C TYR A 101 1.33 -7.87 -20.63
N LYS A 102 0.75 -6.74 -21.06
CA LYS A 102 -0.03 -5.84 -20.19
C LYS A 102 -1.33 -6.49 -19.68
N ARG A 103 -1.74 -6.14 -18.46
CA ARG A 103 -3.03 -6.52 -17.87
C ARG A 103 -4.17 -5.69 -18.47
N ASN A 104 -4.42 -5.85 -19.78
CA ASN A 104 -5.53 -5.15 -20.43
C ASN A 104 -6.90 -5.73 -19.99
N GLN A 105 -8.00 -5.03 -20.30
CA GLN A 105 -9.35 -5.42 -19.88
C GLN A 105 -9.71 -6.85 -20.31
N LYS A 106 -9.34 -7.25 -21.54
CA LYS A 106 -9.62 -8.59 -22.07
C LYS A 106 -8.90 -9.69 -21.28
N ARG A 107 -7.66 -9.44 -20.84
CA ARG A 107 -6.88 -10.37 -20.03
C ARG A 107 -7.37 -10.40 -18.59
N LEU A 108 -7.68 -9.23 -18.02
CA LEU A 108 -8.26 -9.13 -16.69
C LEU A 108 -9.56 -9.93 -16.56
N ASN A 109 -10.46 -9.81 -17.55
CA ASN A 109 -11.73 -10.56 -17.57
C ASN A 109 -11.55 -12.09 -17.70
N LYS A 110 -10.38 -12.55 -18.14
CA LYS A 110 -10.03 -13.98 -18.24
C LYS A 110 -9.13 -14.45 -17.11
N GLU A 111 -8.75 -13.55 -16.22
CA GLU A 111 -7.90 -13.88 -15.09
C GLU A 111 -8.66 -14.72 -14.08
N THR A 112 -8.02 -15.79 -13.61
CA THR A 112 -8.57 -16.69 -12.60
C THR A 112 -7.77 -16.54 -11.31
N LEU A 113 -8.49 -16.58 -10.19
CA LEU A 113 -7.92 -16.59 -8.84
C LEU A 113 -8.30 -17.91 -8.15
N GLN A 114 -7.36 -18.45 -7.40
CA GLN A 114 -7.67 -19.59 -6.53
C GLN A 114 -8.17 -19.04 -5.19
N LEU A 115 -9.43 -19.30 -4.88
CA LEU A 115 -10.10 -18.88 -3.65
C LEU A 115 -10.55 -20.09 -2.85
N PRO A 116 -10.67 -19.99 -1.51
CA PRO A 116 -11.30 -21.01 -0.70
C PRO A 116 -12.76 -21.19 -1.10
N ILE A 117 -13.25 -22.41 -1.01
CA ILE A 117 -14.63 -22.77 -1.32
C ILE A 117 -15.37 -23.23 -0.07
N ASN A 118 -16.67 -22.94 -0.02
CA ASN A 118 -17.60 -23.47 0.98
C ASN A 118 -18.09 -24.88 0.60
N SER A 119 -19.01 -25.45 1.39
CA SER A 119 -19.64 -26.78 1.15
C SER A 119 -20.32 -26.87 -0.20
N ASP A 120 -20.79 -25.79 -0.77
CA ASP A 120 -21.52 -25.72 -2.03
C ASP A 120 -20.61 -25.55 -3.25
N GLY A 121 -19.29 -25.52 -3.03
CA GLY A 121 -18.29 -25.28 -4.08
C GLY A 121 -18.21 -23.83 -4.54
N LEU A 122 -18.83 -22.89 -3.83
CA LEU A 122 -18.77 -21.43 -4.09
C LEU A 122 -17.67 -20.77 -3.27
N PRO A 123 -17.20 -19.56 -3.63
CA PRO A 123 -16.21 -18.85 -2.84
C PRO A 123 -16.66 -18.68 -1.38
N ASP A 124 -15.80 -19.08 -0.45
CA ASP A 124 -16.06 -18.97 0.99
C ASP A 124 -15.70 -17.57 1.49
N TRP A 125 -16.63 -16.65 1.35
CA TRP A 125 -16.48 -15.24 1.77
C TRP A 125 -16.24 -15.13 3.27
N GLN A 126 -16.91 -15.96 4.07
CA GLN A 126 -16.78 -15.94 5.53
C GLN A 126 -15.40 -16.40 5.98
N PHE A 127 -14.85 -17.44 5.34
CA PHE A 127 -13.47 -17.84 5.60
C PHE A 127 -12.47 -16.73 5.28
N MET A 128 -12.60 -16.08 4.10
CA MET A 128 -11.72 -15.00 3.70
C MET A 128 -11.72 -13.83 4.70
N GLU A 129 -12.91 -13.44 5.14
CA GLU A 129 -13.09 -12.40 6.14
C GLU A 129 -12.45 -12.77 7.48
N ASN A 130 -12.76 -13.94 8.01
CA ASN A 130 -12.26 -14.43 9.29
C ASN A 130 -10.74 -14.59 9.27
N PHE A 131 -10.18 -15.07 8.17
CA PHE A 131 -8.74 -15.23 8.00
C PHE A 131 -7.99 -13.90 8.17
N ILE A 132 -8.44 -12.85 7.50
CA ILE A 132 -7.81 -11.53 7.61
C ILE A 132 -8.02 -10.92 8.99
N LYS A 133 -9.21 -11.03 9.60
CA LYS A 133 -9.46 -10.60 10.97
C LYS A 133 -8.51 -11.26 11.98
N GLN A 134 -8.31 -12.55 11.87
CA GLN A 134 -7.38 -13.28 12.73
C GLN A 134 -5.93 -12.83 12.54
N LYS A 135 -5.50 -12.58 11.29
CA LYS A 135 -4.17 -12.03 11.00
C LYS A 135 -3.97 -10.65 11.60
N GLU A 136 -4.95 -9.76 11.46
CA GLU A 136 -4.91 -8.42 12.04
C GLU A 136 -4.86 -8.48 13.57
N GLN A 137 -5.70 -9.29 14.21
CA GLN A 137 -5.69 -9.48 15.66
C GLN A 137 -4.35 -10.01 16.17
N LYS A 138 -3.77 -10.98 15.46
CA LYS A 138 -2.45 -11.51 15.80
C LYS A 138 -1.38 -10.41 15.71
N GLN A 139 -1.34 -9.64 14.63
CA GLN A 139 -0.38 -8.55 14.48
C GLN A 139 -0.53 -7.50 15.58
N ILE A 140 -1.76 -7.15 15.95
CA ILE A 140 -2.03 -6.21 17.05
C ILE A 140 -1.52 -6.78 18.39
N ALA A 141 -1.75 -8.07 18.64
CA ALA A 141 -1.27 -8.71 19.86
C ALA A 141 0.26 -8.75 19.91
N ASP A 142 0.91 -9.12 18.80
CA ASP A 142 2.37 -9.15 18.69
C ASP A 142 2.98 -7.74 18.90
N LEU A 143 2.38 -6.70 18.33
CA LEU A 143 2.79 -5.31 18.55
C LEU A 143 2.59 -4.86 19.99
N LYS A 144 1.44 -5.19 20.59
CA LYS A 144 1.17 -4.86 22.00
C LYS A 144 2.23 -5.48 22.91
N ASN A 145 2.54 -6.76 22.73
CA ASN A 145 3.56 -7.44 23.51
C ASN A 145 4.95 -6.81 23.30
N TYR A 146 5.31 -6.51 22.05
CA TYR A 146 6.61 -5.90 21.73
C TYR A 146 6.79 -4.51 22.37
N TYR A 147 5.73 -3.71 22.45
CA TYR A 147 5.80 -2.35 22.99
C TYR A 147 5.42 -2.25 24.46
N ALA A 148 4.87 -3.31 25.10
CA ALA A 148 4.42 -3.26 26.49
C ALA A 148 5.56 -2.82 27.43
N ASP A 149 6.70 -3.51 27.36
CA ASP A 149 7.87 -3.21 28.21
C ASP A 149 8.48 -1.86 27.85
N LYS A 150 8.57 -1.52 26.56
CA LYS A 150 9.09 -0.24 26.10
C LYS A 150 8.19 0.94 26.45
N ALA A 151 6.89 0.75 26.47
CA ALA A 151 5.94 1.80 26.88
C ALA A 151 6.08 2.11 28.38
N VAL A 152 6.28 1.08 29.20
CA VAL A 152 6.55 1.25 30.63
C VAL A 152 7.87 1.98 30.85
N GLU A 153 8.94 1.58 30.15
CA GLU A 153 10.25 2.23 30.20
C GLU A 153 10.18 3.70 29.77
N LEU A 154 9.46 4.00 28.69
CA LEU A 154 9.21 5.37 28.23
C LEU A 154 8.37 6.18 29.24
N MET A 155 7.35 5.60 29.83
CA MET A 155 6.53 6.28 30.84
C MET A 155 7.33 6.62 32.10
N ILE A 156 8.30 5.76 32.47
CA ILE A 156 9.17 6.00 33.63
C ILE A 156 10.27 7.02 33.28
N SER A 157 10.79 7.01 32.06
CA SER A 157 11.93 7.85 31.64
C SER A 157 11.53 9.22 31.09
N THR A 158 10.30 9.37 30.55
CA THR A 158 9.82 10.64 30.03
C THR A 158 8.96 11.35 31.08
N GLY A 159 9.55 12.22 31.85
CA GLY A 159 8.81 13.38 32.32
C GLY A 159 8.09 14.00 31.10
N SER A 160 6.83 14.36 31.27
CA SER A 160 5.95 14.84 30.19
C SER A 160 6.70 15.71 29.18
N LEU A 161 6.71 15.34 27.91
CA LEU A 161 7.26 16.14 26.81
C LEU A 161 6.71 17.58 26.80
N LYS A 162 5.56 17.80 27.44
CA LYS A 162 4.94 19.13 27.62
C LYS A 162 5.79 20.08 28.48
N ASN A 163 6.64 19.54 29.35
CA ASN A 163 7.51 20.33 30.24
C ASN A 163 8.98 20.35 29.77
N THR A 164 9.26 19.84 28.58
CA THR A 164 10.60 19.84 28.02
C THR A 164 10.82 21.11 27.20
N GLU A 165 11.88 21.84 27.51
CA GLU A 165 12.29 22.99 26.68
C GLU A 165 12.93 22.49 25.40
N TRP A 166 12.47 23.04 24.27
CA TRP A 166 12.97 22.73 22.94
C TRP A 166 13.73 23.92 22.36
N ARG A 167 14.88 23.66 21.73
CA ARG A 167 15.62 24.66 20.96
C ARG A 167 16.19 24.01 19.69
N GLU A 168 16.48 24.84 18.73
CA GLU A 168 17.11 24.40 17.49
C GLU A 168 18.61 24.17 17.70
N PHE A 169 19.13 23.13 17.06
CA PHE A 169 20.54 22.81 16.98
C PHE A 169 20.92 22.56 15.53
N SER A 170 22.10 23.05 15.12
CA SER A 170 22.63 22.67 13.82
C SER A 170 23.15 21.24 13.83
N PHE A 171 23.28 20.63 12.65
CA PHE A 171 23.89 19.30 12.54
C PHE A 171 25.32 19.26 13.09
N SER A 172 26.07 20.35 12.93
CA SER A 172 27.42 20.49 13.46
C SER A 172 27.48 20.56 14.99
N ASP A 173 26.38 20.94 15.64
CA ASP A 173 26.32 20.98 17.11
C ASP A 173 26.02 19.61 17.72
N ILE A 174 25.38 18.73 16.91
CA ILE A 174 24.90 17.41 17.36
C ILE A 174 25.88 16.31 16.95
N PHE A 175 26.43 16.38 15.73
CA PHE A 175 27.26 15.32 15.15
C PHE A 175 28.72 15.74 15.10
N ILE A 176 29.60 14.85 15.54
CA ILE A 176 31.06 15.04 15.44
C ILE A 176 31.48 15.09 13.97
N GLU A 177 30.82 14.31 13.14
CA GLU A 177 31.11 14.26 11.70
C GLU A 177 29.88 13.79 10.92
N VAL A 178 29.59 14.46 9.80
CA VAL A 178 28.56 14.07 8.82
C VAL A 178 29.23 13.73 7.50
N LYS A 179 29.20 12.47 7.11
CA LYS A 179 29.85 11.98 5.89
C LYS A 179 28.83 11.54 4.85
N ARG A 180 29.16 11.82 3.59
CA ARG A 180 28.43 11.24 2.46
C ARG A 180 28.72 9.73 2.35
N GLY A 181 27.66 8.92 2.17
CA GLY A 181 27.80 7.48 1.90
C GLY A 181 28.65 7.21 0.64
N LYS A 182 29.41 6.12 0.67
CA LYS A 182 30.18 5.64 -0.48
C LYS A 182 29.31 4.70 -1.31
N ARG A 183 29.35 4.87 -2.64
CA ARG A 183 28.61 4.00 -3.56
C ARG A 183 29.19 2.58 -3.54
N LEU A 184 28.33 1.58 -3.27
CA LEU A 184 28.63 0.17 -3.43
C LEU A 184 27.83 -0.38 -4.60
N THR A 185 28.52 -0.81 -5.65
CA THR A 185 27.87 -1.41 -6.82
C THR A 185 27.54 -2.89 -6.57
N LYS A 186 26.54 -3.43 -7.25
CA LYS A 186 26.16 -4.86 -7.13
C LYS A 186 27.33 -5.82 -7.29
N GLY A 187 28.28 -5.52 -8.20
CA GLY A 187 29.47 -6.34 -8.42
C GLY A 187 30.48 -6.33 -7.27
N ASN A 188 30.41 -5.36 -6.38
CA ASN A 188 31.30 -5.21 -5.24
C ASN A 188 30.64 -5.60 -3.91
N GLN A 189 29.40 -6.11 -3.96
CA GLN A 189 28.70 -6.60 -2.79
C GLN A 189 29.18 -8.01 -2.46
N GLN A 190 29.48 -8.26 -1.19
CA GLN A 190 29.85 -9.56 -0.68
C GLN A 190 28.92 -9.94 0.47
N SER A 191 28.67 -11.23 0.64
CA SER A 191 27.96 -11.72 1.83
C SER A 191 28.76 -11.39 3.08
N GLY A 192 28.11 -10.80 4.08
CA GLY A 192 28.73 -10.40 5.33
C GLY A 192 27.69 -10.02 6.38
N GLU A 193 28.18 -9.71 7.59
CA GLU A 193 27.33 -9.33 8.72
C GLU A 193 26.97 -7.83 8.75
N THR A 194 27.62 -7.02 7.91
CA THR A 194 27.38 -5.57 7.87
C THR A 194 26.25 -5.24 6.89
N PRO A 195 25.13 -4.66 7.34
CA PRO A 195 24.02 -4.31 6.47
C PRO A 195 24.37 -3.16 5.51
N TYR A 196 24.01 -3.30 4.25
CA TYR A 196 24.10 -2.23 3.27
C TYR A 196 22.81 -1.39 3.28
N VAL A 197 22.95 -0.12 3.62
CA VAL A 197 21.83 0.84 3.65
C VAL A 197 21.84 1.66 2.36
N SER A 198 20.74 1.63 1.62
CA SER A 198 20.54 2.40 0.40
C SER A 198 19.39 3.40 0.55
N SER A 199 19.25 4.33 -0.40
CA SER A 199 18.18 5.32 -0.47
C SER A 199 16.83 4.73 -0.92
N THR A 200 16.59 3.45 -0.69
CA THR A 200 15.30 2.82 -0.98
C THR A 200 14.30 3.23 0.11
N ALA A 201 13.23 3.89 -0.28
CA ALA A 201 12.10 4.08 0.63
C ALA A 201 11.48 2.70 0.93
N ALA A 202 11.26 2.41 2.21
CA ALA A 202 10.55 1.24 2.68
C ALA A 202 9.07 1.29 2.25
#